data_c4328b1b3673ae04c1f4df9592c65f2b
#
_entry.id   c4328b1b3673ae04c1f4df9592c65f2b
#
_cell.length_a   1.000
_cell.length_b   1.000
_cell.length_c   1.000
_cell.angle_alpha   90.00
_cell.angle_beta   90.00
_cell.angle_gamma   90.00
#
_symmetry.space_group_name_H-M   'P 1'
#
loop_
_entity.id
_entity.type
_entity.pdbx_description
1 polymer ?
#
loop_
_entity_poly.entity_id
_entity_poly.type
_entity_poly.pdbx_seq_one_letter_code
_entity_poly.pdbx_strand_id
1 'polypeptide(L)'
;MEEPIVRVDHLSHRYSVQWAIRDINLQISKKGVFGLLGSNGAGKSTTMNIICGVLNQTEGDVHINGISLREDPVQAKRYIGFLPQRPPLYTDATVDEYLMYCARLRLMDPKEVRPAVDRAKEKCGIMHFSRRLIGNLSGGYQQRVGIAQAIVHNPPFVVLDEPTNGLDPNQIVEIRHLIKEIAAERAVML
;
A
#
# COMPACT_ATOMS: atom_id res chain seq x y z
N MET A 1 5.65 4.23 -26.31
CA MET A 1 4.63 4.50 -25.28
C MET A 1 5.26 4.06 -23.95
N GLU A 2 5.19 4.91 -22.94
CA GLU A 2 5.70 4.52 -21.60
C GLU A 2 4.89 3.35 -21.07
N GLU A 3 5.57 2.37 -20.46
CA GLU A 3 4.94 1.22 -19.86
C GLU A 3 4.12 1.64 -18.64
N PRO A 4 2.88 1.17 -18.47
CA PRO A 4 2.05 1.57 -17.34
C PRO A 4 2.62 1.05 -16.01
N ILE A 5 2.46 1.86 -14.96
CA ILE A 5 2.84 1.46 -13.58
C ILE A 5 2.02 0.25 -13.15
N VAL A 6 0.72 0.24 -13.48
CA VAL A 6 -0.20 -0.86 -13.23
C VAL A 6 -1.05 -1.11 -14.46
N ARG A 7 -1.16 -2.37 -14.87
CA ARG A 7 -2.09 -2.84 -15.89
C ARG A 7 -2.84 -4.05 -15.36
N VAL A 8 -4.16 -3.99 -15.48
CA VAL A 8 -5.08 -5.06 -15.09
C VAL A 8 -5.92 -5.41 -16.31
N ASP A 9 -5.85 -6.65 -16.75
CA ASP A 9 -6.48 -7.15 -17.95
C ASP A 9 -7.48 -8.27 -17.58
N HIS A 10 -8.77 -8.05 -17.86
CA HIS A 10 -9.88 -9.01 -17.70
C HIS A 10 -9.93 -9.67 -16.31
N LEU A 11 -9.60 -8.91 -15.25
CA LEU A 11 -9.50 -9.42 -13.89
C LEU A 11 -10.87 -9.85 -13.38
N SER A 12 -10.98 -11.13 -12.99
CA SER A 12 -12.16 -11.70 -12.37
C SER A 12 -11.78 -12.54 -11.16
N HIS A 13 -12.60 -12.51 -10.12
CA HIS A 13 -12.42 -13.34 -8.94
C HIS A 13 -13.75 -13.80 -8.36
N ARG A 14 -13.82 -15.06 -7.97
CA ARG A 14 -14.96 -15.65 -7.28
C ARG A 14 -14.55 -16.30 -5.97
N TYR A 15 -15.38 -16.11 -4.97
CA TYR A 15 -15.32 -16.87 -3.73
C TYR A 15 -16.28 -18.06 -3.88
N SER A 16 -15.73 -19.28 -3.96
CA SER A 16 -16.51 -20.49 -4.26
C SER A 16 -17.31 -20.33 -5.57
N VAL A 17 -18.63 -20.17 -5.52
CA VAL A 17 -19.51 -20.03 -6.70
C VAL A 17 -19.91 -18.58 -6.99
N GLN A 18 -19.70 -17.67 -6.06
CA GLN A 18 -20.13 -16.27 -6.18
C GLN A 18 -19.00 -15.39 -6.72
N TRP A 19 -19.28 -14.68 -7.81
CA TRP A 19 -18.37 -13.69 -8.36
C TRP A 19 -18.35 -12.44 -7.46
N ALA A 20 -17.16 -12.07 -6.98
CA ALA A 20 -16.90 -10.85 -6.25
C ALA A 20 -16.58 -9.67 -7.19
N ILE A 21 -15.83 -9.97 -8.26
CA ILE A 21 -15.52 -9.04 -9.35
C ILE A 21 -15.52 -9.79 -10.68
N ARG A 22 -15.83 -9.07 -11.78
CA ARG A 22 -15.87 -9.66 -13.12
C ARG A 22 -15.34 -8.67 -14.14
N ASP A 23 -14.42 -9.13 -14.98
CA ASP A 23 -13.89 -8.45 -16.16
C ASP A 23 -13.44 -6.99 -15.89
N ILE A 24 -12.69 -6.81 -14.80
CA ILE A 24 -12.12 -5.50 -14.45
C ILE A 24 -10.92 -5.24 -15.34
N ASN A 25 -10.95 -4.10 -16.02
CA ASN A 25 -9.87 -3.59 -16.86
C ASN A 25 -9.48 -2.19 -16.37
N LEU A 26 -8.21 -1.97 -16.01
CA LEU A 26 -7.71 -0.67 -15.63
C LEU A 26 -6.21 -0.52 -15.94
N GLN A 27 -5.81 0.74 -16.14
CA GLN A 27 -4.42 1.09 -16.38
C GLN A 27 -4.08 2.38 -15.64
N ILE A 28 -2.94 2.38 -14.95
CA ILE A 28 -2.37 3.54 -14.28
C ILE A 28 -0.99 3.80 -14.86
N SER A 29 -0.82 4.94 -15.56
CA SER A 29 0.42 5.30 -16.21
C SER A 29 1.08 6.56 -15.64
N LYS A 30 0.40 7.26 -14.71
CA LYS A 30 0.85 8.54 -14.17
C LYS A 30 0.87 8.51 -12.64
N LYS A 31 1.64 9.43 -12.06
CA LYS A 31 1.57 9.77 -10.63
C LYS A 31 0.24 10.45 -10.31
N GLY A 32 -0.20 10.39 -9.07
CA GLY A 32 -1.44 11.02 -8.61
C GLY A 32 -2.28 10.09 -7.75
N VAL A 33 -3.47 10.58 -7.37
CA VAL A 33 -4.45 9.81 -6.59
C VAL A 33 -5.49 9.20 -7.52
N PHE A 34 -5.71 7.90 -7.39
CA PHE A 34 -6.70 7.11 -8.13
C PHE A 34 -7.71 6.53 -7.15
N GLY A 35 -8.97 6.97 -7.23
CA GLY A 35 -10.04 6.46 -6.37
C GLY A 35 -10.76 5.27 -6.99
N LEU A 36 -10.82 4.14 -6.28
CA LEU A 36 -11.68 3.02 -6.65
C LEU A 36 -13.06 3.20 -5.99
N LEU A 37 -14.02 3.68 -6.77
CA LEU A 37 -15.36 4.02 -6.29
C LEU A 37 -16.34 2.85 -6.47
N GLY A 38 -17.25 2.71 -5.53
CA GLY A 38 -18.32 1.71 -5.57
C GLY A 38 -18.98 1.55 -4.20
N SER A 39 -20.19 0.95 -4.19
CA SER A 39 -20.92 0.62 -2.96
C SER A 39 -20.15 -0.40 -2.10
N ASN A 40 -20.56 -0.57 -0.85
CA ASN A 40 -20.02 -1.65 -0.02
C ASN A 40 -20.39 -3.01 -0.65
N GLY A 41 -19.41 -3.91 -0.68
CA GLY A 41 -19.56 -5.20 -1.36
C GLY A 41 -19.32 -5.18 -2.88
N ALA A 42 -19.00 -4.04 -3.50
CA ALA A 42 -18.73 -3.95 -4.94
C ALA A 42 -17.36 -4.56 -5.37
N GLY A 43 -16.65 -5.22 -4.47
CA GLY A 43 -15.36 -5.86 -4.79
C GLY A 43 -14.13 -4.96 -4.74
N LYS A 44 -14.23 -3.74 -4.20
CA LYS A 44 -13.09 -2.79 -4.10
C LYS A 44 -11.88 -3.41 -3.39
N SER A 45 -12.04 -3.84 -2.15
CA SER A 45 -10.94 -4.46 -1.37
C SER A 45 -10.48 -5.78 -1.99
N THR A 46 -11.38 -6.55 -2.64
CA THR A 46 -10.98 -7.75 -3.42
C THR A 46 -10.04 -7.37 -4.55
N THR A 47 -10.39 -6.35 -5.34
CA THR A 47 -9.56 -5.84 -6.44
C THR A 47 -8.20 -5.35 -5.93
N MET A 48 -8.20 -4.53 -4.86
CA MET A 48 -6.95 -4.04 -4.24
C MET A 48 -6.08 -5.18 -3.73
N ASN A 49 -6.66 -6.17 -3.05
CA ASN A 49 -5.93 -7.33 -2.53
C ASN A 49 -5.30 -8.17 -3.65
N ILE A 50 -5.98 -8.31 -4.80
CA ILE A 50 -5.42 -9.02 -5.94
C ILE A 50 -4.28 -8.21 -6.57
N ILE A 51 -4.46 -6.91 -6.81
CA ILE A 51 -3.41 -6.03 -7.35
C ILE A 51 -2.18 -6.02 -6.45
N CYS A 52 -2.36 -6.11 -5.13
CA CYS A 52 -1.26 -6.19 -4.17
C CYS A 52 -0.68 -7.62 -4.00
N GLY A 53 -1.23 -8.61 -4.69
CA GLY A 53 -0.79 -10.01 -4.61
C GLY A 53 -1.04 -10.66 -3.25
N VAL A 54 -2.02 -10.18 -2.50
CA VAL A 54 -2.49 -10.80 -1.25
C VAL A 54 -3.49 -11.91 -1.55
N LEU A 55 -4.27 -11.74 -2.62
CA LEU A 55 -5.25 -12.69 -3.10
C LEU A 55 -4.96 -13.03 -4.56
N ASN A 56 -5.04 -14.30 -4.94
CA ASN A 56 -4.89 -14.72 -6.32
C ASN A 56 -6.20 -14.52 -7.08
N GLN A 57 -6.11 -14.03 -8.31
CA GLN A 57 -7.26 -13.91 -9.21
C GLN A 57 -7.73 -15.29 -9.71
N THR A 58 -9.01 -15.39 -10.08
CA THR A 58 -9.56 -16.57 -10.75
C THR A 58 -9.24 -16.53 -12.25
N GLU A 59 -9.42 -15.36 -12.89
CA GLU A 59 -9.17 -15.12 -14.32
C GLU A 59 -8.51 -13.75 -14.51
N GLY A 60 -7.85 -13.56 -15.65
CA GLY A 60 -7.19 -12.34 -16.03
C GLY A 60 -5.79 -12.21 -15.47
N ASP A 61 -5.14 -11.07 -15.74
CA ASP A 61 -3.76 -10.81 -15.38
C ASP A 61 -3.55 -9.42 -14.78
N VAL A 62 -2.53 -9.32 -13.91
CA VAL A 62 -2.09 -8.06 -13.31
C VAL A 62 -0.59 -7.91 -13.57
N HIS A 63 -0.21 -6.76 -14.13
CA HIS A 63 1.19 -6.40 -14.35
C HIS A 63 1.52 -5.14 -13.56
N ILE A 64 2.62 -5.18 -12.84
CA ILE A 64 3.14 -4.05 -12.08
C ILE A 64 4.51 -3.70 -12.65
N ASN A 65 4.64 -2.48 -13.18
CA ASN A 65 5.86 -2.04 -13.85
C ASN A 65 6.36 -3.05 -14.90
N GLY A 66 5.41 -3.58 -15.71
CA GLY A 66 5.65 -4.60 -16.74
C GLY A 66 5.82 -6.04 -16.23
N ILE A 67 5.92 -6.25 -14.93
CA ILE A 67 6.15 -7.58 -14.34
C ILE A 67 4.81 -8.24 -14.01
N SER A 68 4.60 -9.45 -14.54
CA SER A 68 3.42 -10.25 -14.20
C SER A 68 3.42 -10.65 -12.73
N LEU A 69 2.36 -10.28 -12.03
CA LEU A 69 2.19 -10.64 -10.63
C LEU A 69 2.01 -12.15 -10.42
N ARG A 70 1.60 -12.88 -11.45
CA ARG A 70 1.44 -14.33 -11.43
C ARG A 70 2.77 -15.06 -11.66
N GLU A 71 3.59 -14.57 -12.61
CA GLU A 71 4.83 -15.23 -13.00
C GLU A 71 5.99 -14.91 -12.05
N ASP A 72 6.12 -13.65 -11.64
CA ASP A 72 7.15 -13.22 -10.69
C ASP A 72 6.55 -12.30 -9.58
N PRO A 73 5.80 -12.90 -8.64
CA PRO A 73 5.15 -12.14 -7.58
C PRO A 73 6.13 -11.43 -6.63
N VAL A 74 7.34 -11.96 -6.47
CA VAL A 74 8.36 -11.38 -5.58
C VAL A 74 8.86 -10.06 -6.17
N GLN A 75 9.24 -10.06 -7.45
CA GLN A 75 9.69 -8.84 -8.12
C GLN A 75 8.56 -7.82 -8.27
N ALA A 76 7.36 -8.25 -8.70
CA ALA A 76 6.21 -7.35 -8.83
C ALA A 76 5.90 -6.63 -7.50
N LYS A 77 5.90 -7.34 -6.37
CA LYS A 77 5.64 -6.78 -5.03
C LYS A 77 6.70 -5.78 -4.56
N ARG A 78 7.89 -5.75 -5.13
CA ARG A 78 8.90 -4.72 -4.81
C ARG A 78 8.48 -3.32 -5.30
N TYR A 79 7.60 -3.27 -6.30
CA TYR A 79 7.07 -2.02 -6.85
C TYR A 79 5.74 -1.60 -6.22
N ILE A 80 5.24 -2.33 -5.20
CA ILE A 80 3.96 -2.07 -4.56
C ILE A 80 4.18 -1.76 -3.07
N GLY A 81 3.66 -0.62 -2.62
CA GLY A 81 3.38 -0.36 -1.21
C GLY A 81 1.93 -0.69 -0.89
N PHE A 82 1.66 -1.37 0.21
CA PHE A 82 0.29 -1.73 0.58
C PHE A 82 0.01 -1.46 2.05
N LEU A 83 -1.09 -0.76 2.30
CA LEU A 83 -1.70 -0.59 3.60
C LEU A 83 -3.12 -1.18 3.54
N PRO A 84 -3.37 -2.35 4.14
CA PRO A 84 -4.72 -2.89 4.24
C PRO A 84 -5.55 -2.10 5.27
N GLN A 85 -6.87 -2.23 5.22
CA GLN A 85 -7.83 -1.58 6.12
C GLN A 85 -7.47 -1.75 7.61
N ARG A 86 -6.90 -2.90 7.97
CA ARG A 86 -6.33 -3.15 9.31
C ARG A 86 -4.83 -3.35 9.15
N PRO A 87 -4.01 -2.33 9.48
CA PRO A 87 -2.57 -2.45 9.39
C PRO A 87 -2.02 -3.61 10.24
N PRO A 88 -1.18 -4.49 9.70
CA PRO A 88 -0.58 -5.60 10.45
C PRO A 88 0.59 -5.11 11.30
N LEU A 89 0.33 -4.24 12.28
CA LEU A 89 1.34 -3.64 13.13
C LEU A 89 1.78 -4.60 14.25
N TYR A 90 3.08 -4.68 14.48
CA TYR A 90 3.64 -5.37 15.64
C TYR A 90 3.68 -4.40 16.82
N THR A 91 2.67 -4.48 17.68
CA THR A 91 2.42 -3.52 18.77
C THR A 91 3.47 -3.55 19.87
N ASP A 92 4.21 -4.64 19.98
CA ASP A 92 5.33 -4.88 20.90
C ASP A 92 6.71 -4.50 20.34
N ALA A 93 6.77 -4.08 19.08
CA ALA A 93 7.95 -3.52 18.46
C ALA A 93 7.97 -1.98 18.54
N THR A 94 9.15 -1.40 18.53
CA THR A 94 9.31 0.04 18.32
C THR A 94 9.07 0.40 16.86
N VAL A 95 8.79 1.68 16.59
CA VAL A 95 8.61 2.18 15.22
C VAL A 95 9.83 1.87 14.35
N ASP A 96 11.05 2.07 14.87
CA ASP A 96 12.31 1.78 14.15
C ASP A 96 12.43 0.30 13.82
N GLU A 97 12.25 -0.58 14.81
CA GLU A 97 12.36 -2.04 14.62
C GLU A 97 11.38 -2.54 13.56
N TYR A 98 10.12 -2.12 13.65
CA TYR A 98 9.09 -2.52 12.71
C TYR A 98 9.38 -2.04 11.28
N LEU A 99 9.73 -0.77 11.09
CA LEU A 99 10.02 -0.23 9.75
C LEU A 99 11.30 -0.83 9.16
N MET A 100 12.35 -1.08 9.96
CA MET A 100 13.55 -1.80 9.51
C MET A 100 13.23 -3.24 9.11
N TYR A 101 12.36 -3.92 9.85
CA TYR A 101 11.88 -5.24 9.50
C TYR A 101 11.13 -5.23 8.16
N CYS A 102 10.19 -4.30 7.97
CA CYS A 102 9.45 -4.16 6.72
C CYS A 102 10.37 -3.86 5.52
N ALA A 103 11.35 -2.99 5.69
CA ALA A 103 12.33 -2.68 4.64
C ALA A 103 13.16 -3.91 4.23
N ARG A 104 13.60 -4.72 5.19
CA ARG A 104 14.33 -5.96 4.94
C ARG A 104 13.47 -7.01 4.22
N LEU A 105 12.19 -7.14 4.60
CA LEU A 105 11.25 -8.03 3.89
C LEU A 105 11.05 -7.63 2.43
N ARG A 106 11.24 -6.35 2.08
CA ARG A 106 11.21 -5.84 0.71
C ARG A 106 12.54 -6.03 -0.02
N LEU A 107 13.48 -6.79 0.55
CA LEU A 107 14.80 -7.12 -0.01
C LEU A 107 15.61 -5.85 -0.37
N MET A 108 15.51 -4.82 0.46
CA MET A 108 16.32 -3.62 0.31
C MET A 108 17.79 -3.92 0.64
N ASP A 109 18.71 -3.22 -0.03
CA ASP A 109 20.11 -3.27 0.32
C ASP A 109 20.28 -2.90 1.81
N PRO A 110 21.00 -3.69 2.62
CA PRO A 110 21.21 -3.40 4.04
C PRO A 110 21.74 -2.00 4.34
N LYS A 111 22.55 -1.43 3.43
CA LYS A 111 23.08 -0.06 3.54
C LYS A 111 21.99 1.00 3.35
N GLU A 112 20.94 0.71 2.59
CA GLU A 112 19.86 1.63 2.32
C GLU A 112 18.71 1.55 3.34
N VAL A 113 18.62 0.48 4.14
CA VAL A 113 17.51 0.26 5.08
C VAL A 113 17.37 1.44 6.05
N ARG A 114 18.46 1.84 6.74
CA ARG A 114 18.36 2.92 7.75
C ARG A 114 17.99 4.26 7.11
N PRO A 115 18.66 4.73 6.05
CA PRO A 115 18.28 5.96 5.36
C PRO A 115 16.83 5.94 4.86
N ALA A 116 16.33 4.81 4.35
CA ALA A 116 14.96 4.69 3.86
C ALA A 116 13.93 4.77 5.00
N VAL A 117 14.20 4.13 6.13
CA VAL A 117 13.36 4.21 7.33
C VAL A 117 13.30 5.65 7.85
N ASP A 118 14.42 6.35 7.90
CA ASP A 118 14.46 7.73 8.37
C ASP A 118 13.65 8.66 7.44
N ARG A 119 13.81 8.52 6.10
CA ARG A 119 12.97 9.25 5.11
C ARG A 119 11.47 8.96 5.26
N ALA A 120 11.10 7.69 5.45
CA ALA A 120 9.69 7.31 5.61
C ALA A 120 9.07 7.88 6.90
N LYS A 121 9.82 7.86 8.01
CA LYS A 121 9.39 8.48 9.28
C LYS A 121 9.24 9.99 9.18
N GLU A 122 10.18 10.66 8.53
CA GLU A 122 10.13 12.09 8.30
C GLU A 122 8.90 12.46 7.48
N LYS A 123 8.68 11.79 6.35
CA LYS A 123 7.51 12.01 5.48
C LYS A 123 6.20 11.78 6.20
N CYS A 124 6.12 10.79 7.09
CA CYS A 124 4.91 10.48 7.85
C CYS A 124 4.80 11.28 9.19
N GLY A 125 5.77 12.14 9.52
CA GLY A 125 5.74 12.97 10.74
C GLY A 125 5.86 12.15 12.04
N ILE A 126 6.57 11.02 12.02
CA ILE A 126 6.70 10.09 13.15
C ILE A 126 8.16 9.90 13.64
N MET A 127 9.07 10.75 13.21
CA MET A 127 10.50 10.66 13.57
C MET A 127 10.72 10.68 15.09
N HIS A 128 9.96 11.51 15.81
CA HIS A 128 10.06 11.65 17.27
C HIS A 128 9.55 10.45 18.06
N PHE A 129 8.87 9.49 17.38
CA PHE A 129 8.41 8.23 17.98
C PHE A 129 9.32 7.03 17.68
N SER A 130 10.49 7.22 17.08
CA SER A 130 11.39 6.17 16.59
C SER A 130 11.60 5.01 17.59
N ARG A 131 11.78 5.32 18.86
CA ARG A 131 12.06 4.34 19.93
C ARG A 131 10.82 3.97 20.76
N ARG A 132 9.65 4.50 20.40
CA ARG A 132 8.40 4.21 21.13
C ARG A 132 7.76 2.94 20.61
N LEU A 133 7.22 2.12 21.50
CA LEU A 133 6.42 0.94 21.12
C LEU A 133 5.18 1.39 20.33
N ILE A 134 4.88 0.69 19.24
CA ILE A 134 3.74 1.00 18.37
C ILE A 134 2.42 0.90 19.14
N GLY A 135 2.29 -0.07 20.05
CA GLY A 135 1.11 -0.21 20.89
C GLY A 135 0.81 0.99 21.79
N ASN A 136 1.81 1.82 22.08
CA ASN A 136 1.68 3.04 22.91
C ASN A 136 1.39 4.31 22.10
N LEU A 137 1.14 4.18 20.79
CA LEU A 137 0.75 5.27 19.92
C LEU A 137 -0.77 5.38 19.81
N SER A 138 -1.28 6.61 19.60
CA SER A 138 -2.68 6.79 19.23
C SER A 138 -2.99 6.16 17.86
N GLY A 139 -4.27 5.88 17.59
CA GLY A 139 -4.70 5.28 16.31
C GLY A 139 -4.20 6.05 15.09
N GLY A 140 -4.22 7.39 15.13
CA GLY A 140 -3.71 8.23 14.04
C GLY A 140 -2.20 8.06 13.81
N TYR A 141 -1.41 7.92 14.87
CA TYR A 141 0.02 7.65 14.73
C TYR A 141 0.31 6.20 14.30
N GLN A 142 -0.48 5.24 14.77
CA GLN A 142 -0.39 3.86 14.25
C GLN A 142 -0.70 3.81 12.75
N GLN A 143 -1.69 4.58 12.29
CA GLN A 143 -2.00 4.72 10.87
C GLN A 143 -0.83 5.33 10.07
N ARG A 144 -0.15 6.35 10.61
CA ARG A 144 1.06 6.93 10.00
C ARG A 144 2.21 5.93 9.94
N VAL A 145 2.38 5.06 10.94
CA VAL A 145 3.34 3.94 10.90
C VAL A 145 2.97 2.96 9.79
N GLY A 146 1.67 2.65 9.65
CA GLY A 146 1.16 1.80 8.57
C GLY A 146 1.42 2.39 7.17
N ILE A 147 1.25 3.70 7.00
CA ILE A 147 1.61 4.39 5.74
C ILE A 147 3.13 4.37 5.53
N ALA A 148 3.92 4.63 6.58
CA ALA A 148 5.38 4.63 6.50
C ALA A 148 5.93 3.27 6.02
N GLN A 149 5.39 2.14 6.52
CA GLN A 149 5.79 0.81 6.04
C GLN A 149 5.43 0.57 4.58
N ALA A 150 4.31 1.14 4.09
CA ALA A 150 3.93 1.01 2.70
C ALA A 150 4.87 1.77 1.75
N ILE A 151 5.50 2.85 2.20
CA ILE A 151 6.38 3.68 1.37
C ILE A 151 7.87 3.51 1.63
N VAL A 152 8.29 2.73 2.64
CA VAL A 152 9.69 2.64 3.10
C VAL A 152 10.67 2.21 2.01
N HIS A 153 10.25 1.31 1.12
CA HIS A 153 11.08 0.81 0.01
C HIS A 153 10.94 1.65 -1.28
N ASN A 154 10.33 2.84 -1.17
CA ASN A 154 10.14 3.79 -2.26
C ASN A 154 9.43 3.23 -3.50
N PRO A 155 8.28 2.55 -3.38
CA PRO A 155 7.60 1.96 -4.52
C PRO A 155 6.97 3.05 -5.42
N PRO A 156 6.87 2.83 -6.75
CA PRO A 156 6.18 3.73 -7.68
C PRO A 156 4.64 3.68 -7.53
N PHE A 157 4.12 2.62 -6.93
CA PHE A 157 2.69 2.41 -6.73
C PHE A 157 2.38 2.07 -5.28
N VAL A 158 1.40 2.76 -4.70
CA VAL A 158 0.94 2.55 -3.31
C VAL A 158 -0.57 2.35 -3.29
N VAL A 159 -1.01 1.34 -2.58
CA VAL A 159 -2.44 1.06 -2.35
C VAL A 159 -2.74 1.24 -0.87
N LEU A 160 -3.75 2.06 -0.56
CA LEU A 160 -4.18 2.35 0.80
C LEU A 160 -5.69 2.04 0.89
N ASP A 161 -6.04 0.94 1.53
CA ASP A 161 -7.44 0.52 1.69
C ASP A 161 -8.06 1.21 2.92
N GLU A 162 -8.98 2.15 2.68
CA GLU A 162 -9.66 2.94 3.71
C GLU A 162 -8.71 3.60 4.75
N PRO A 163 -7.70 4.37 4.32
CA PRO A 163 -6.62 4.85 5.21
C PRO A 163 -7.08 5.84 6.29
N THR A 164 -8.31 6.32 6.24
CA THR A 164 -8.88 7.25 7.21
C THR A 164 -9.94 6.63 8.12
N ASN A 165 -10.15 5.33 8.01
CA ASN A 165 -11.18 4.65 8.80
C ASN A 165 -10.83 4.65 10.30
N GLY A 166 -11.81 4.99 11.16
CA GLY A 166 -11.65 5.02 12.61
C GLY A 166 -10.84 6.19 13.17
N LEU A 167 -10.51 7.19 12.35
CA LEU A 167 -9.80 8.40 12.77
C LEU A 167 -10.76 9.54 13.08
N ASP A 168 -10.32 10.44 13.97
CA ASP A 168 -11.07 11.68 14.24
C ASP A 168 -10.95 12.67 13.05
N PRO A 169 -11.84 13.70 12.99
CA PRO A 169 -11.87 14.64 11.86
C PRO A 169 -10.54 15.35 11.58
N ASN A 170 -9.79 15.72 12.61
CA ASN A 170 -8.50 16.41 12.45
C ASN A 170 -7.45 15.44 11.84
N GLN A 171 -7.38 14.24 12.36
CA GLN A 171 -6.50 13.19 11.84
C GLN A 171 -6.83 12.84 10.38
N ILE A 172 -8.12 12.81 10.00
CA ILE A 172 -8.53 12.59 8.62
C ILE A 172 -7.94 13.66 7.68
N VAL A 173 -8.00 14.93 8.07
CA VAL A 173 -7.43 16.04 7.28
C VAL A 173 -5.92 15.86 7.11
N GLU A 174 -5.21 15.54 8.19
CA GLU A 174 -3.77 15.32 8.18
C GLU A 174 -3.36 14.13 7.29
N ILE A 175 -4.07 12.99 7.40
CA ILE A 175 -3.79 11.81 6.56
C ILE A 175 -4.08 12.10 5.08
N ARG A 176 -5.15 12.83 4.76
CA ARG A 176 -5.44 13.24 3.38
C ARG A 176 -4.34 14.15 2.81
N HIS A 177 -3.78 15.04 3.63
CA HIS A 177 -2.64 15.88 3.23
C HIS A 177 -1.40 15.04 2.94
N LEU A 178 -1.06 14.13 3.85
CA LEU A 178 0.05 13.17 3.68
C LEU A 178 -0.12 12.33 2.40
N ILE A 179 -1.33 11.84 2.11
CA ILE A 179 -1.60 11.08 0.89
C ILE A 179 -1.36 11.93 -0.37
N LYS A 180 -1.75 13.20 -0.37
CA LYS A 180 -1.48 14.12 -1.50
C LYS A 180 0.01 14.35 -1.70
N GLU A 181 0.78 14.52 -0.62
CA GLU A 181 2.25 14.66 -0.70
C GLU A 181 2.90 13.38 -1.25
N ILE A 182 2.44 12.21 -0.84
CA ILE A 182 2.90 10.92 -1.38
C ILE A 182 2.56 10.81 -2.86
N ALA A 183 1.35 11.21 -3.26
CA ALA A 183 0.87 11.12 -4.63
C ALA A 183 1.54 12.09 -5.60
N ALA A 184 2.20 13.14 -5.12
CA ALA A 184 3.01 14.03 -5.95
C ALA A 184 4.23 13.30 -6.59
N GLU A 185 4.70 12.22 -5.94
CA GLU A 185 5.90 11.50 -6.36
C GLU A 185 5.58 10.13 -6.99
N ARG A 186 4.39 9.57 -6.76
CA ARG A 186 4.02 8.20 -7.16
C ARG A 186 2.51 8.05 -7.42
N ALA A 187 2.10 6.91 -7.97
CA ALA A 187 0.68 6.57 -8.08
C ALA A 187 0.16 6.05 -6.74
N VAL A 188 -0.98 6.58 -6.27
CA VAL A 188 -1.64 6.15 -5.04
C VAL A 188 -3.08 5.74 -5.36
N MET A 189 -3.45 4.49 -5.06
CA MET A 189 -4.81 3.98 -5.17
C MET A 189 -5.48 3.97 -3.78
N LEU A 190 -6.77 4.46 -3.76
CA LEU A 190 -7.60 4.53 -2.55
C LEU A 190 -8.91 3.78 -2.76
#